data_f1770857b2b5cc55ada0dda5285e85bd
#
_entry.id   f1770857b2b5cc55ada0dda5285e85bd
#
_cell.length_a   1.000
_cell.length_b   1.000
_cell.length_c   1.000
_cell.angle_alpha   90.00
_cell.angle_beta   90.00
_cell.angle_gamma   90.00
#
_symmetry.space_group_name_H-M   'P 1'
#
loop_
_entity.id
_entity.type
_entity.pdbx_description
1 polymer ?
#
loop_
_entity_poly.entity_id
_entity_poly.type
_entity_poly.pdbx_seq_one_letter_code
_entity_poly.pdbx_strand_id
1 'polypeptide(L)'
;MNIRHAFSEIRHHGLDRTWWRKRFLTRVVSKYFTGVGRPDSNPVTTKDWDNLVILDACRYDLFAEVFEESPLPGTLEKRRSVQSGTPGFLSETFAGKQFHDVVYVTGNPYVDTDLPGDTFHAVESIWKDNWDDDLQTIRPDTMAELTLEAAERYPNKRIISHFLQPHTPFVGEVTLGQRETFAIREKALGDQDARTRHRTPFELLDAGEVTHEQVWKAYRSNLEFAWPAVGRLLAELPGLTAVTSDHGNAMGERAWPLPLR
;
A
#
# COMPACT_ATOMS: atom_id res chain seq x y z
N MET A 1 -3.94 -22.48 18.37
CA MET A 1 -4.23 -21.26 19.18
C MET A 1 -4.28 -21.71 20.65
N ASN A 2 -3.39 -21.16 21.49
CA ASN A 2 -3.30 -21.59 22.90
C ASN A 2 -4.48 -20.99 23.68
N ILE A 3 -5.37 -21.86 24.20
CA ILE A 3 -6.60 -21.47 24.93
C ILE A 3 -6.28 -20.53 26.11
N ARG A 4 -5.15 -20.76 26.79
CA ARG A 4 -4.70 -19.93 27.93
C ARG A 4 -4.39 -18.47 27.49
N HIS A 5 -3.81 -18.29 26.32
CA HIS A 5 -3.54 -16.95 25.76
C HIS A 5 -4.83 -16.22 25.40
N ALA A 6 -5.81 -16.91 24.85
CA ALA A 6 -7.13 -16.33 24.53
C ALA A 6 -7.89 -15.86 25.79
N PHE A 7 -7.83 -16.64 26.89
CA PHE A 7 -8.43 -16.24 28.18
C PHE A 7 -7.73 -15.05 28.83
N SER A 8 -6.39 -14.98 28.72
CA SER A 8 -5.62 -13.84 29.23
C SER A 8 -5.98 -12.54 28.50
N GLU A 9 -6.09 -12.58 27.17
CA GLU A 9 -6.49 -11.42 26.37
C GLU A 9 -7.94 -10.97 26.68
N ILE A 10 -8.89 -11.90 26.81
CA ILE A 10 -10.27 -11.60 27.18
C ILE A 10 -10.35 -10.97 28.59
N ARG A 11 -9.52 -11.42 29.51
CA ARG A 11 -9.49 -10.86 30.86
C ARG A 11 -8.94 -9.42 30.90
N HIS A 12 -7.99 -9.09 29.98
CA HIS A 12 -7.41 -7.74 29.89
C HIS A 12 -8.26 -6.77 29.07
N HIS A 13 -8.92 -7.25 28.04
CA HIS A 13 -9.64 -6.42 27.05
C HIS A 13 -11.13 -6.67 26.96
N GLY A 14 -11.70 -7.49 27.87
CA GLY A 14 -13.09 -7.97 27.78
C GLY A 14 -14.17 -6.89 27.78
N LEU A 15 -13.86 -5.68 28.27
CA LEU A 15 -14.76 -4.52 28.25
C LEU A 15 -14.46 -3.54 27.10
N ASP A 16 -13.41 -3.76 26.33
CA ASP A 16 -13.03 -2.89 25.23
C ASP A 16 -13.80 -3.25 23.95
N ARG A 17 -14.78 -2.41 23.58
CA ARG A 17 -15.57 -2.57 22.36
C ARG A 17 -14.71 -2.55 21.10
N THR A 18 -13.64 -1.74 21.08
CA THR A 18 -12.74 -1.59 19.93
C THR A 18 -11.94 -2.87 19.72
N TRP A 19 -11.46 -3.48 20.80
CA TRP A 19 -10.77 -4.77 20.77
C TRP A 19 -11.66 -5.89 20.23
N TRP A 20 -12.92 -5.99 20.69
CA TRP A 20 -13.89 -6.97 20.20
C TRP A 20 -14.25 -6.76 18.74
N ARG A 21 -14.44 -5.50 18.34
CA ARG A 21 -14.72 -5.13 16.94
C ARG A 21 -13.55 -5.54 16.05
N LYS A 22 -12.30 -5.18 16.38
CA LYS A 22 -11.09 -5.56 15.63
C LYS A 22 -10.97 -7.09 15.51
N ARG A 23 -11.23 -7.81 16.59
CA ARG A 23 -11.18 -9.27 16.61
C ARG A 23 -12.29 -9.92 15.76
N PHE A 24 -13.48 -9.38 15.77
CA PHE A 24 -14.58 -9.81 14.92
C PHE A 24 -14.29 -9.54 13.45
N LEU A 25 -13.85 -8.34 13.10
CA LEU A 25 -13.47 -7.97 11.73
C LEU A 25 -12.36 -8.90 11.20
N THR A 26 -11.32 -9.14 11.99
CA THR A 26 -10.18 -9.96 11.55
C THR A 26 -10.51 -11.45 11.49
N ARG A 27 -11.31 -11.99 12.42
CA ARG A 27 -11.54 -13.44 12.53
C ARG A 27 -12.78 -13.95 11.82
N VAL A 28 -13.78 -13.11 11.66
CA VAL A 28 -15.06 -13.49 11.06
C VAL A 28 -15.24 -12.83 9.70
N VAL A 29 -15.20 -11.50 9.66
CA VAL A 29 -15.47 -10.74 8.43
C VAL A 29 -14.38 -10.98 7.38
N SER A 30 -13.11 -10.92 7.76
CA SER A 30 -12.01 -11.21 6.85
C SER A 30 -12.10 -12.62 6.26
N LYS A 31 -12.38 -13.63 7.09
CA LYS A 31 -12.57 -15.02 6.61
C LYS A 31 -13.78 -15.19 5.71
N TYR A 32 -14.88 -14.49 6.00
CA TYR A 32 -16.05 -14.50 5.13
C TYR A 32 -15.70 -13.97 3.75
N PHE A 33 -15.08 -12.80 3.66
CA PHE A 33 -14.68 -12.22 2.37
C PHE A 33 -13.58 -13.01 1.65
N THR A 34 -12.71 -13.70 2.38
CA THR A 34 -11.75 -14.64 1.78
C THR A 34 -12.45 -15.86 1.20
N GLY A 35 -13.48 -16.37 1.88
CA GLY A 35 -14.23 -17.55 1.44
C GLY A 35 -15.21 -17.30 0.28
N VAL A 36 -15.81 -16.09 0.22
CA VAL A 36 -16.73 -15.70 -0.87
C VAL A 36 -15.96 -15.37 -2.15
N GLY A 37 -14.66 -15.13 -2.06
CA GLY A 37 -13.81 -14.69 -3.18
C GLY A 37 -14.08 -13.25 -3.56
N ARG A 38 -13.38 -12.80 -4.58
CA ARG A 38 -13.52 -11.46 -5.17
C ARG A 38 -13.80 -11.60 -6.65
N PRO A 39 -15.07 -11.80 -7.04
CA PRO A 39 -15.43 -11.86 -8.45
C PRO A 39 -14.96 -10.57 -9.13
N ASP A 40 -14.52 -10.69 -10.38
CA ASP A 40 -14.02 -9.57 -11.21
C ASP A 40 -12.68 -8.95 -10.75
N SER A 41 -11.97 -9.57 -9.81
CA SER A 41 -10.59 -9.19 -9.52
C SER A 41 -9.62 -10.04 -10.34
N ASN A 42 -8.67 -9.39 -11.01
CA ASN A 42 -7.60 -10.07 -11.74
C ASN A 42 -6.25 -9.49 -11.33
N PRO A 43 -5.23 -10.33 -11.13
CA PRO A 43 -3.88 -9.85 -10.87
C PRO A 43 -3.40 -8.91 -11.99
N VAL A 44 -2.65 -7.88 -11.63
CA VAL A 44 -2.08 -6.92 -12.59
C VAL A 44 -1.16 -7.59 -13.62
N THR A 45 -0.61 -8.75 -13.28
CA THR A 45 0.24 -9.58 -14.16
C THR A 45 -0.50 -10.20 -15.33
N THR A 46 -1.84 -10.13 -15.37
CA THR A 46 -2.65 -10.61 -16.51
C THR A 46 -2.81 -9.57 -17.61
N LYS A 47 -2.25 -8.38 -17.44
CA LYS A 47 -2.27 -7.28 -18.40
C LYS A 47 -0.90 -7.08 -19.02
N ASP A 48 -0.89 -6.59 -20.26
CA ASP A 48 0.33 -6.19 -20.93
C ASP A 48 0.79 -4.83 -20.37
N TRP A 49 2.05 -4.77 -19.98
CA TRP A 49 2.78 -3.58 -19.59
C TRP A 49 4.28 -3.87 -19.67
N ASP A 50 5.04 -2.84 -19.99
CA ASP A 50 6.50 -2.85 -19.88
C ASP A 50 6.93 -2.32 -18.51
N ASN A 51 6.18 -1.33 -18.00
CA ASN A 51 6.41 -0.74 -16.69
C ASN A 51 5.12 -0.70 -15.89
N LEU A 52 5.20 -0.99 -14.59
CA LEU A 52 4.07 -0.98 -13.66
C LEU A 52 4.41 -0.11 -12.45
N VAL A 53 3.74 1.03 -12.32
CA VAL A 53 3.82 1.89 -11.15
C VAL A 53 2.70 1.51 -10.18
N ILE A 54 3.06 1.09 -8.97
CA ILE A 54 2.12 0.72 -7.90
C ILE A 54 2.12 1.84 -6.86
N LEU A 55 0.95 2.42 -6.61
CA LEU A 55 0.70 3.40 -5.56
C LEU A 55 0.06 2.71 -4.38
N ASP A 56 0.78 2.59 -3.24
CA ASP A 56 0.32 1.84 -2.06
C ASP A 56 -0.97 2.44 -1.50
N ALA A 57 -1.97 1.60 -1.36
CA ALA A 57 -3.28 1.91 -0.81
C ALA A 57 -4.07 3.02 -1.57
N CYS A 58 -3.79 3.28 -2.85
CA CYS A 58 -4.44 4.33 -3.61
C CYS A 58 -5.85 3.92 -4.08
N ARG A 59 -6.87 4.65 -3.64
CA ARG A 59 -8.27 4.44 -4.05
C ARG A 59 -8.51 5.01 -5.46
N TYR A 60 -9.41 4.34 -6.18
CA TYR A 60 -9.83 4.82 -7.51
C TYR A 60 -10.45 6.23 -7.49
N ASP A 61 -11.36 6.50 -6.54
CA ASP A 61 -12.03 7.80 -6.42
C ASP A 61 -11.03 8.92 -6.09
N LEU A 62 -10.07 8.66 -5.20
CA LEU A 62 -8.98 9.58 -4.90
C LEU A 62 -8.12 9.88 -6.14
N PHE A 63 -7.73 8.82 -6.86
CA PHE A 63 -6.93 8.97 -8.08
C PHE A 63 -7.71 9.74 -9.16
N ALA A 64 -9.01 9.45 -9.32
CA ALA A 64 -9.85 10.11 -10.30
C ALA A 64 -9.98 11.62 -10.05
N GLU A 65 -10.16 12.05 -8.79
CA GLU A 65 -10.19 13.47 -8.43
C GLU A 65 -8.89 14.20 -8.84
N VAL A 66 -7.74 13.63 -8.50
CA VAL A 66 -6.44 14.24 -8.84
C VAL A 66 -6.20 14.20 -10.35
N PHE A 67 -6.57 13.10 -11.00
CA PHE A 67 -6.44 12.95 -12.46
C PHE A 67 -7.32 13.93 -13.25
N GLU A 68 -8.53 14.25 -12.78
CA GLU A 68 -9.40 15.26 -13.42
C GLU A 68 -8.82 16.66 -13.32
N GLU A 69 -8.21 17.01 -12.17
CA GLU A 69 -7.64 18.34 -11.94
C GLU A 69 -6.26 18.51 -12.59
N SER A 70 -5.46 17.46 -12.64
CA SER A 70 -4.11 17.44 -13.20
C SER A 70 -3.91 16.21 -14.08
N PRO A 71 -4.44 16.18 -15.31
CA PRO A 71 -4.43 15.00 -16.17
C PRO A 71 -3.01 14.53 -16.51
N LEU A 72 -2.79 13.24 -16.40
CA LEU A 72 -1.63 12.54 -16.93
C LEU A 72 -1.98 11.87 -18.26
N PRO A 73 -1.00 11.57 -19.13
CA PRO A 73 -1.27 10.83 -20.37
C PRO A 73 -1.87 9.45 -20.09
N GLY A 74 -2.92 9.08 -20.80
CA GLY A 74 -3.50 7.74 -20.70
C GLY A 74 -5.01 7.72 -20.50
N THR A 75 -5.54 6.56 -20.14
CA THR A 75 -6.96 6.32 -19.85
C THR A 75 -7.10 5.74 -18.44
N LEU A 76 -8.10 6.22 -17.70
CA LEU A 76 -8.39 5.76 -16.36
C LEU A 76 -9.49 4.69 -16.38
N GLU A 77 -9.22 3.54 -15.76
CA GLU A 77 -10.16 2.43 -15.62
C GLU A 77 -10.31 2.03 -14.15
N LYS A 78 -11.56 1.90 -13.68
CA LYS A 78 -11.84 1.39 -12.34
C LYS A 78 -11.67 -0.11 -12.28
N ARG A 79 -10.84 -0.60 -11.36
CA ARG A 79 -10.61 -2.02 -11.13
C ARG A 79 -10.77 -2.40 -9.67
N ARG A 80 -11.02 -3.67 -9.43
CA ARG A 80 -11.03 -4.25 -8.07
C ARG A 80 -9.71 -4.94 -7.82
N SER A 81 -9.03 -4.55 -6.73
CA SER A 81 -7.83 -5.25 -6.28
C SER A 81 -8.12 -6.69 -5.85
N VAL A 82 -7.14 -7.55 -6.06
CA VAL A 82 -7.18 -8.96 -5.63
C VAL A 82 -7.21 -9.10 -4.11
N GLN A 83 -6.63 -8.13 -3.38
CA GLN A 83 -6.58 -8.13 -1.92
C GLN A 83 -6.80 -6.72 -1.33
N SER A 84 -6.97 -6.64 -0.02
CA SER A 84 -7.24 -5.40 0.72
C SER A 84 -6.05 -4.91 1.55
N GLY A 85 -4.85 -5.33 1.20
CA GLY A 85 -3.60 -4.95 1.84
C GLY A 85 -2.42 -5.55 1.13
N THR A 86 -1.27 -4.89 1.23
CA THR A 86 -0.03 -5.21 0.50
C THR A 86 0.43 -6.66 0.65
N PRO A 87 0.49 -7.28 1.85
CA PRO A 87 0.92 -8.68 1.97
C PRO A 87 0.03 -9.64 1.17
N GLY A 88 -1.28 -9.42 1.23
CA GLY A 88 -2.24 -10.23 0.49
C GLY A 88 -2.14 -10.01 -1.02
N PHE A 89 -1.95 -8.76 -1.46
CA PHE A 89 -1.74 -8.42 -2.87
C PHE A 89 -0.47 -9.08 -3.42
N LEU A 90 0.65 -8.98 -2.70
CA LEU A 90 1.91 -9.61 -3.09
C LEU A 90 1.77 -11.14 -3.19
N SER A 91 1.16 -11.76 -2.18
CA SER A 91 0.94 -13.19 -2.15
C SER A 91 0.07 -13.67 -3.32
N GLU A 92 -1.08 -13.05 -3.57
CA GLU A 92 -2.02 -13.46 -4.61
C GLU A 92 -1.47 -13.20 -6.03
N THR A 93 -0.71 -12.11 -6.19
CA THR A 93 -0.19 -11.69 -7.48
C THR A 93 1.08 -12.43 -7.88
N PHE A 94 2.01 -12.62 -6.95
CA PHE A 94 3.39 -13.02 -7.25
C PHE A 94 3.82 -14.34 -6.60
N ALA A 95 3.26 -14.75 -5.43
CA ALA A 95 3.77 -15.93 -4.74
C ALA A 95 3.60 -17.20 -5.56
N GLY A 96 4.62 -18.06 -5.52
CA GLY A 96 4.66 -19.32 -6.26
C GLY A 96 4.82 -19.19 -7.78
N LYS A 97 5.14 -17.99 -8.27
CA LYS A 97 5.43 -17.69 -9.68
C LYS A 97 6.83 -17.11 -9.79
N GLN A 98 7.40 -17.15 -11.00
CA GLN A 98 8.70 -16.58 -11.30
C GLN A 98 8.57 -15.55 -12.44
N PHE A 99 9.13 -14.36 -12.21
CA PHE A 99 9.11 -13.22 -13.12
C PHE A 99 10.55 -12.80 -13.41
N HIS A 100 11.32 -13.69 -14.07
CA HIS A 100 12.73 -13.45 -14.37
C HIS A 100 12.97 -12.40 -15.47
N ASP A 101 11.90 -11.89 -16.03
CA ASP A 101 11.89 -10.75 -16.95
C ASP A 101 11.54 -9.42 -16.27
N VAL A 102 11.32 -9.41 -14.94
CA VAL A 102 10.91 -8.25 -14.16
C VAL A 102 11.96 -7.87 -13.13
N VAL A 103 12.26 -6.58 -13.04
CA VAL A 103 12.98 -5.95 -11.92
C VAL A 103 11.96 -5.20 -11.05
N TYR A 104 12.00 -5.44 -9.75
CA TYR A 104 11.09 -4.83 -8.78
C TYR A 104 11.81 -3.77 -7.95
N VAL A 105 11.52 -2.50 -8.18
CA VAL A 105 12.02 -1.36 -7.39
C VAL A 105 10.99 -1.04 -6.33
N THR A 106 11.36 -1.16 -5.05
CA THR A 106 10.39 -1.07 -3.95
C THR A 106 10.80 -0.12 -2.83
N GLY A 107 9.89 0.79 -2.49
CA GLY A 107 9.90 1.51 -1.22
C GLY A 107 9.26 0.73 -0.07
N ASN A 108 8.58 -0.40 -0.37
CA ASN A 108 7.81 -1.17 0.61
C ASN A 108 8.57 -2.42 1.08
N PRO A 109 8.89 -2.55 2.38
CA PRO A 109 9.61 -3.69 2.95
C PRO A 109 8.92 -5.05 2.78
N TYR A 110 7.61 -5.09 2.59
CA TYR A 110 6.86 -6.34 2.42
C TYR A 110 7.32 -7.16 1.23
N VAL A 111 7.88 -6.55 0.19
CA VAL A 111 8.40 -7.27 -0.97
C VAL A 111 9.53 -8.20 -0.57
N ASP A 112 10.45 -7.72 0.29
CA ASP A 112 11.58 -8.50 0.80
C ASP A 112 11.18 -9.56 1.83
N THR A 113 10.13 -9.29 2.63
CA THR A 113 9.76 -10.17 3.74
C THR A 113 8.77 -11.27 3.35
N ASP A 114 7.91 -11.01 2.36
CA ASP A 114 6.76 -11.85 2.04
C ASP A 114 6.92 -12.65 0.74
N LEU A 115 7.90 -12.29 -0.10
CA LEU A 115 8.17 -13.00 -1.35
C LEU A 115 9.54 -13.70 -1.32
N PRO A 116 9.66 -14.90 -1.95
CA PRO A 116 10.95 -15.55 -2.15
C PRO A 116 11.89 -14.69 -2.98
N GLY A 117 13.20 -14.71 -2.64
CA GLY A 117 14.22 -13.88 -3.29
C GLY A 117 14.46 -14.21 -4.77
N ASP A 118 13.96 -15.34 -5.27
CA ASP A 118 14.04 -15.76 -6.69
C ASP A 118 12.75 -15.48 -7.48
N THR A 119 11.80 -14.74 -6.90
CA THR A 119 10.54 -14.39 -7.57
C THR A 119 10.77 -13.50 -8.78
N PHE A 120 11.69 -12.53 -8.69
CA PHE A 120 12.00 -11.56 -9.75
C PHE A 120 13.43 -11.72 -10.26
N HIS A 121 13.74 -11.08 -11.39
CA HIS A 121 15.13 -10.99 -11.88
C HIS A 121 16.02 -10.28 -10.87
N ALA A 122 15.55 -9.17 -10.32
CA ALA A 122 16.18 -8.44 -9.23
C ALA A 122 15.11 -7.71 -8.40
N VAL A 123 15.43 -7.47 -7.12
CA VAL A 123 14.67 -6.60 -6.23
C VAL A 123 15.60 -5.48 -5.75
N GLU A 124 15.28 -4.24 -6.13
CA GLU A 124 15.97 -3.03 -5.68
C GLU A 124 15.22 -2.49 -4.47
N SER A 125 15.66 -2.90 -3.27
CA SER A 125 15.02 -2.57 -1.99
C SER A 125 15.44 -1.18 -1.52
N ILE A 126 14.98 -0.13 -2.19
CA ILE A 126 15.44 1.24 -1.95
C ILE A 126 15.09 1.76 -0.56
N TRP A 127 14.11 1.16 0.12
CA TRP A 127 13.75 1.49 1.49
C TRP A 127 14.86 1.27 2.52
N LYS A 128 15.89 0.48 2.19
CA LYS A 128 17.02 0.19 3.08
C LYS A 128 17.93 1.40 3.26
N ASP A 129 18.27 2.04 2.14
CA ASP A 129 19.33 3.06 2.09
C ASP A 129 18.80 4.48 1.79
N ASN A 130 17.53 4.62 1.38
CA ASN A 130 16.96 5.89 0.92
C ASN A 130 15.74 6.33 1.75
N TRP A 131 15.64 5.86 2.98
CA TRP A 131 14.57 6.27 3.89
C TRP A 131 14.78 7.70 4.39
N ASP A 132 13.74 8.52 4.27
CA ASP A 132 13.74 9.86 4.86
C ASP A 132 13.20 9.76 6.30
N ASP A 133 14.11 9.89 7.28
CA ASP A 133 13.77 9.76 8.70
C ASP A 133 12.89 10.90 9.21
N ASP A 134 12.92 12.10 8.57
CA ASP A 134 12.06 13.20 8.93
C ASP A 134 10.63 13.01 8.42
N LEU A 135 10.47 12.41 7.23
CA LEU A 135 9.18 12.13 6.63
C LEU A 135 8.65 10.73 7.02
N GLN A 136 9.50 9.84 7.51
CA GLN A 136 9.20 8.44 7.80
C GLN A 136 8.66 7.68 6.58
N THR A 137 9.25 7.93 5.42
CA THR A 137 8.89 7.33 4.13
C THR A 137 10.03 7.49 3.12
N ILE A 138 9.89 6.91 1.93
CA ILE A 138 10.72 7.23 0.78
C ILE A 138 10.10 8.42 0.05
N ARG A 139 10.91 9.41 -0.33
CA ARG A 139 10.43 10.53 -1.16
C ARG A 139 10.03 10.03 -2.55
N PRO A 140 8.90 10.51 -3.09
CA PRO A 140 8.48 10.13 -4.43
C PRO A 140 9.50 10.42 -5.53
N ASP A 141 10.22 11.55 -5.43
CA ASP A 141 11.26 11.91 -6.39
C ASP A 141 12.42 10.91 -6.37
N THR A 142 12.86 10.49 -5.18
CA THR A 142 13.88 9.45 -5.01
C THR A 142 13.40 8.12 -5.58
N MET A 143 12.13 7.78 -5.37
CA MET A 143 11.52 6.56 -5.94
C MET A 143 11.56 6.60 -7.46
N ALA A 144 11.20 7.74 -8.08
CA ALA A 144 11.22 7.89 -9.53
C ALA A 144 12.63 7.85 -10.08
N GLU A 145 13.59 8.55 -9.47
CA GLU A 145 15.00 8.57 -9.87
C GLU A 145 15.60 7.16 -9.91
N LEU A 146 15.48 6.43 -8.80
CA LEU A 146 16.02 5.07 -8.69
C LEU A 146 15.28 4.06 -9.59
N THR A 147 14.02 4.30 -9.91
CA THR A 147 13.27 3.51 -10.91
C THR A 147 13.84 3.72 -12.32
N LEU A 148 14.14 4.96 -12.70
CA LEU A 148 14.75 5.27 -14.00
C LEU A 148 16.16 4.70 -14.09
N GLU A 149 16.98 4.83 -13.05
CA GLU A 149 18.30 4.19 -12.99
C GLU A 149 18.23 2.67 -13.14
N ALA A 150 17.22 2.03 -12.51
CA ALA A 150 17.01 0.60 -12.68
C ALA A 150 16.61 0.25 -14.13
N ALA A 151 15.76 1.05 -14.77
CA ALA A 151 15.38 0.86 -16.16
C ALA A 151 16.59 0.98 -17.11
N GLU A 152 17.50 1.92 -16.87
CA GLU A 152 18.75 2.06 -17.63
C GLU A 152 19.70 0.86 -17.39
N ARG A 153 19.80 0.39 -16.15
CA ARG A 153 20.65 -0.76 -15.77
C ARG A 153 20.15 -2.08 -16.34
N TYR A 154 18.84 -2.21 -16.53
CA TYR A 154 18.17 -3.42 -16.99
C TYR A 154 17.32 -3.17 -18.25
N PRO A 155 17.90 -2.73 -19.38
CA PRO A 155 17.16 -2.22 -20.54
C PRO A 155 16.27 -3.25 -21.25
N ASN A 156 16.43 -4.54 -20.95
CA ASN A 156 15.65 -5.63 -21.52
C ASN A 156 14.70 -6.29 -20.51
N LYS A 157 14.42 -5.60 -19.39
CA LYS A 157 13.54 -6.10 -18.35
C LYS A 157 12.33 -5.17 -18.20
N ARG A 158 11.22 -5.75 -17.81
CA ARG A 158 10.06 -5.00 -17.34
C ARG A 158 10.35 -4.43 -15.95
N ILE A 159 9.80 -3.27 -15.64
CA ILE A 159 10.05 -2.59 -14.36
C ILE A 159 8.75 -2.53 -13.54
N ILE A 160 8.82 -2.89 -12.27
CA ILE A 160 7.80 -2.54 -11.29
C ILE A 160 8.38 -1.48 -10.35
N SER A 161 7.67 -0.37 -10.17
CA SER A 161 8.01 0.72 -9.25
C SER A 161 6.92 0.81 -8.18
N HIS A 162 7.22 0.44 -6.94
CA HIS A 162 6.24 0.37 -5.85
C HIS A 162 6.46 1.47 -4.83
N PHE A 163 5.67 2.54 -4.96
CA PHE A 163 5.64 3.70 -4.07
C PHE A 163 4.95 3.37 -2.75
N LEU A 164 5.34 4.05 -1.68
CA LEU A 164 4.61 4.02 -0.41
C LEU A 164 3.41 4.99 -0.40
N GLN A 165 3.45 6.06 -1.19
CA GLN A 165 2.35 7.00 -1.31
C GLN A 165 1.21 6.42 -2.18
N PRO A 166 -0.03 6.79 -1.89
CA PRO A 166 -0.51 7.70 -0.85
C PRO A 166 -0.78 7.06 0.52
N HIS A 167 -0.28 5.84 0.81
CA HIS A 167 -0.38 5.25 2.16
C HIS A 167 0.19 6.20 3.23
N THR A 168 -0.23 6.05 4.49
CA THR A 168 0.35 6.78 5.63
C THR A 168 1.84 6.47 5.82
N PRO A 169 2.66 7.40 6.35
CA PRO A 169 2.27 8.71 6.90
C PRO A 169 1.87 9.71 5.82
N PHE A 170 0.91 10.59 6.13
CA PHE A 170 0.53 11.67 5.23
C PHE A 170 1.54 12.81 5.34
N VAL A 171 2.38 12.96 4.33
CA VAL A 171 3.54 13.88 4.28
C VAL A 171 3.44 14.93 3.19
N GLY A 172 2.31 15.00 2.50
CA GLY A 172 2.01 16.05 1.54
C GLY A 172 1.86 17.42 2.19
N GLU A 173 1.34 18.40 1.47
CA GLU A 173 1.11 19.76 1.98
C GLU A 173 0.16 19.75 3.18
N VAL A 174 -0.86 18.89 3.16
CA VAL A 174 -1.78 18.67 4.28
C VAL A 174 -1.36 17.41 5.02
N THR A 175 -0.86 17.58 6.23
CA THR A 175 -0.47 16.47 7.12
C THR A 175 -1.57 16.16 8.13
N LEU A 176 -1.68 14.92 8.56
CA LEU A 176 -2.62 14.50 9.59
C LEU A 176 -2.04 13.34 10.42
N GLY A 177 -2.19 13.46 11.74
CA GLY A 177 -1.64 12.50 12.68
C GLY A 177 -0.16 12.74 12.95
N GLN A 178 0.41 11.88 13.80
CA GLN A 178 1.86 11.87 14.01
C GLN A 178 2.52 11.04 12.91
N ARG A 179 3.73 11.41 12.51
CA ARG A 179 4.54 10.60 11.62
C ARG A 179 4.84 9.27 12.29
N GLU A 180 4.33 8.22 11.73
CA GLU A 180 4.47 6.89 12.30
C GLU A 180 5.85 6.33 11.98
N THR A 181 6.51 5.74 12.98
CA THR A 181 7.57 4.80 12.68
C THR A 181 6.96 3.61 11.95
N PHE A 182 7.44 3.35 10.75
CA PHE A 182 6.93 2.24 9.93
C PHE A 182 7.42 0.92 10.55
N ALA A 183 6.63 0.37 11.47
CA ALA A 183 7.02 -0.80 12.26
C ALA A 183 7.45 -2.00 11.40
N ILE A 184 6.97 -2.09 10.15
CA ILE A 184 7.39 -3.14 9.22
C ILE A 184 8.84 -2.93 8.77
N ARG A 185 9.28 -1.67 8.55
CA ARG A 185 10.68 -1.36 8.23
C ARG A 185 11.60 -1.78 9.37
N GLU A 186 11.27 -1.37 10.59
CA GLU A 186 12.05 -1.72 11.79
C GLU A 186 12.18 -3.24 11.97
N LYS A 187 11.06 -3.96 11.77
CA LYS A 187 11.05 -5.44 11.79
C LYS A 187 11.91 -6.04 10.69
N ALA A 188 11.84 -5.52 9.48
CA ALA A 188 12.65 -5.97 8.34
C ALA A 188 14.15 -5.70 8.57
N LEU A 189 14.49 -4.65 9.35
CA LEU A 189 15.86 -4.37 9.80
C LEU A 189 16.29 -5.18 11.02
N GLY A 190 15.43 -6.02 11.60
CA GLY A 190 15.75 -6.95 12.68
C GLY A 190 15.15 -6.63 14.04
N ASP A 191 14.48 -5.49 14.23
CA ASP A 191 13.76 -5.18 15.47
C ASP A 191 12.40 -5.89 15.50
N GLN A 192 12.38 -7.14 15.96
CA GLN A 192 11.18 -7.96 16.04
C GLN A 192 10.12 -7.42 17.03
N ASP A 193 10.52 -6.55 17.95
CA ASP A 193 9.64 -5.92 18.94
C ASP A 193 9.09 -4.56 18.47
N ALA A 194 9.49 -4.10 17.28
CA ALA A 194 9.01 -2.84 16.73
C ALA A 194 7.48 -2.84 16.66
N ARG A 195 6.88 -1.76 17.14
CA ARG A 195 5.43 -1.53 17.14
C ARG A 195 5.14 -0.11 16.69
N THR A 196 4.08 0.05 15.93
CA THR A 196 3.53 1.37 15.64
C THR A 196 3.19 2.05 16.97
N ARG A 197 3.83 3.19 17.25
CA ARG A 197 3.72 3.88 18.54
C ARG A 197 2.57 4.86 18.61
N HIS A 198 2.06 5.27 17.46
CA HIS A 198 1.04 6.30 17.33
C HIS A 198 -0.19 5.75 16.61
N ARG A 199 -1.33 6.40 16.83
CA ARG A 199 -2.56 6.03 16.13
C ARG A 199 -2.54 6.56 14.69
N THR A 200 -2.96 5.71 13.77
CA THR A 200 -3.13 6.09 12.38
C THR A 200 -4.21 7.13 12.21
N PRO A 201 -4.20 7.94 11.13
CA PRO A 201 -5.32 8.82 10.80
C PRO A 201 -6.67 8.09 10.74
N PHE A 202 -6.68 6.84 10.32
CA PHE A 202 -7.89 6.00 10.29
C PHE A 202 -8.36 5.56 11.69
N GLU A 203 -7.43 5.30 12.61
CA GLU A 203 -7.76 5.04 14.02
C GLU A 203 -8.25 6.30 14.74
N LEU A 204 -7.74 7.48 14.38
CA LEU A 204 -8.25 8.77 14.84
C LEU A 204 -9.66 9.04 14.31
N LEU A 205 -9.93 8.71 13.04
CA LEU A 205 -11.25 8.80 12.44
C LEU A 205 -12.26 7.87 13.13
N ASP A 206 -11.88 6.62 13.40
CA ASP A 206 -12.73 5.65 14.11
C ASP A 206 -13.03 6.10 15.56
N ALA A 207 -12.11 6.81 16.19
CA ALA A 207 -12.29 7.42 17.51
C ALA A 207 -13.11 8.72 17.50
N GLY A 208 -13.40 9.28 16.31
CA GLY A 208 -14.12 10.54 16.17
C GLY A 208 -13.29 11.80 16.52
N GLU A 209 -11.98 11.68 16.57
CA GLU A 209 -11.05 12.76 16.88
C GLU A 209 -10.72 13.62 15.66
N VAL A 210 -10.89 13.06 14.47
CA VAL A 210 -10.79 13.75 13.20
C VAL A 210 -12.01 13.44 12.33
N THR A 211 -12.29 14.31 11.36
CA THR A 211 -13.40 14.12 10.44
C THR A 211 -12.95 13.34 9.19
N HIS A 212 -13.91 12.74 8.49
CA HIS A 212 -13.67 12.11 7.18
C HIS A 212 -13.02 13.09 6.19
N GLU A 213 -13.50 14.34 6.17
CA GLU A 213 -12.96 15.39 5.29
C GLU A 213 -11.47 15.70 5.58
N GLN A 214 -11.10 15.75 6.86
CA GLN A 214 -9.70 15.98 7.25
C GLN A 214 -8.79 14.83 6.79
N VAL A 215 -9.23 13.57 6.98
CA VAL A 215 -8.48 12.40 6.52
C VAL A 215 -8.38 12.38 5.00
N TRP A 216 -9.50 12.68 4.30
CA TRP A 216 -9.52 12.71 2.83
C TRP A 216 -8.57 13.75 2.26
N LYS A 217 -8.59 14.98 2.80
CA LYS A 217 -7.68 16.06 2.37
C LYS A 217 -6.21 15.67 2.54
N ALA A 218 -5.85 15.08 3.68
CA ALA A 218 -4.48 14.65 3.92
C ALA A 218 -4.06 13.49 3.02
N TYR A 219 -4.95 12.53 2.80
CA TYR A 219 -4.73 11.41 1.90
C TYR A 219 -4.59 11.85 0.44
N ARG A 220 -5.42 12.81 0.01
CA ARG A 220 -5.33 13.43 -1.31
C ARG A 220 -4.01 14.18 -1.49
N SER A 221 -3.65 15.01 -0.51
CA SER A 221 -2.38 15.75 -0.52
C SER A 221 -1.17 14.80 -0.61
N ASN A 222 -1.27 13.60 -0.03
CA ASN A 222 -0.21 12.60 -0.12
C ASN A 222 -0.11 11.97 -1.53
N LEU A 223 -1.22 11.84 -2.26
CA LEU A 223 -1.21 11.46 -3.67
C LEU A 223 -0.63 12.60 -4.53
N GLU A 224 -1.06 13.85 -4.28
CA GLU A 224 -0.55 15.03 -4.98
C GLU A 224 0.97 15.20 -4.79
N PHE A 225 1.49 14.84 -3.63
CA PHE A 225 2.95 14.82 -3.37
C PHE A 225 3.69 13.81 -4.25
N ALA A 226 3.07 12.67 -4.57
CA ALA A 226 3.66 11.67 -5.46
C ALA A 226 3.41 11.95 -6.96
N TRP A 227 2.44 12.82 -7.28
CA TRP A 227 1.96 13.01 -8.65
C TRP A 227 3.01 13.45 -9.66
N PRO A 228 3.90 14.43 -9.34
CA PRO A 228 4.99 14.81 -10.25
C PRO A 228 5.94 13.65 -10.57
N ALA A 229 6.26 12.83 -9.57
CA ALA A 229 7.14 11.66 -9.74
C ALA A 229 6.49 10.60 -10.65
N VAL A 230 5.19 10.36 -10.49
CA VAL A 230 4.43 9.48 -11.39
C VAL A 230 4.42 10.05 -12.82
N GLY A 231 4.18 11.34 -12.97
CA GLY A 231 4.23 12.01 -14.28
C GLY A 231 5.60 11.90 -14.95
N ARG A 232 6.67 12.03 -14.19
CA ARG A 232 8.04 11.83 -14.66
C ARG A 232 8.27 10.41 -15.16
N LEU A 233 7.84 9.39 -14.42
CA LEU A 233 7.95 8.00 -14.86
C LEU A 233 7.17 7.72 -16.13
N LEU A 234 5.95 8.27 -16.27
CA LEU A 234 5.15 8.13 -17.49
C LEU A 234 5.82 8.79 -18.71
N ALA A 235 6.59 9.85 -18.51
CA ALA A 235 7.25 10.58 -19.57
C ALA A 235 8.60 9.96 -19.99
N GLU A 236 9.34 9.37 -19.05
CA GLU A 236 10.73 8.97 -19.24
C GLU A 236 10.92 7.44 -19.40
N LEU A 237 10.02 6.61 -18.85
CA LEU A 237 10.10 5.16 -19.03
C LEU A 237 9.73 4.75 -20.46
N PRO A 238 10.53 3.88 -21.11
CA PRO A 238 10.21 3.39 -22.44
C PRO A 238 9.06 2.37 -22.41
N GLY A 239 8.28 2.32 -23.48
CA GLY A 239 7.23 1.32 -23.65
C GLY A 239 5.91 1.68 -22.98
N LEU A 240 5.09 0.68 -22.71
CA LEU A 240 3.75 0.84 -22.10
C LEU A 240 3.85 0.89 -20.59
N THR A 241 3.55 2.03 -20.00
CA THR A 241 3.52 2.18 -18.54
C THR A 241 2.07 2.15 -18.02
N ALA A 242 1.79 1.24 -17.10
CA ALA A 242 0.55 1.18 -16.34
C ALA A 242 0.75 1.74 -14.93
N VAL A 243 -0.20 2.56 -14.45
CA VAL A 243 -0.27 3.00 -13.05
C VAL A 243 -1.43 2.29 -12.37
N THR A 244 -1.20 1.71 -11.21
CA THR A 244 -2.20 0.95 -10.48
C THR A 244 -2.05 1.13 -8.96
N SER A 245 -2.89 0.46 -8.20
CA SER A 245 -2.73 0.32 -6.75
C SER A 245 -2.80 -1.15 -6.35
N ASP A 246 -2.12 -1.49 -5.28
CA ASP A 246 -2.21 -2.80 -4.64
C ASP A 246 -3.55 -3.00 -3.91
N HIS A 247 -4.05 -1.97 -3.23
CA HIS A 247 -5.37 -1.92 -2.58
C HIS A 247 -5.85 -0.49 -2.38
N GLY A 248 -7.01 -0.30 -1.76
CA GLY A 248 -7.49 0.99 -1.28
C GLY A 248 -7.72 0.98 0.23
N ASN A 249 -7.80 2.15 0.84
CA ASN A 249 -8.14 2.30 2.25
C ASN A 249 -9.66 2.38 2.47
N ALA A 250 -10.18 1.70 3.50
CA ALA A 250 -11.55 1.88 3.94
C ALA A 250 -11.68 3.19 4.74
N MET A 251 -12.65 4.02 4.36
CA MET A 251 -12.91 5.32 4.97
C MET A 251 -14.21 5.35 5.78
N GLY A 252 -14.68 4.19 6.28
CA GLY A 252 -15.93 4.06 7.02
C GLY A 252 -17.16 3.83 6.14
N GLU A 253 -16.98 3.47 4.89
CA GLU A 253 -18.05 3.08 3.97
C GLU A 253 -18.81 1.88 4.52
N ARG A 254 -20.11 1.86 4.29
CA ARG A 254 -20.96 0.73 4.68
C ARG A 254 -20.74 -0.43 3.70
N ALA A 255 -20.01 -1.46 4.14
CA ALA A 255 -20.03 -2.76 3.45
C ALA A 255 -21.34 -3.48 3.86
N TRP A 256 -22.25 -3.65 2.91
CA TRP A 256 -23.45 -4.49 3.17
C TRP A 256 -23.02 -5.95 3.44
N PRO A 257 -23.56 -6.63 4.48
CA PRO A 257 -24.66 -6.24 5.38
C PRO A 257 -24.23 -5.61 6.73
N LEU A 258 -22.95 -5.34 6.95
CA LEU A 258 -22.46 -4.86 8.23
C LEU A 258 -22.02 -3.38 8.12
N PRO A 259 -22.60 -2.47 8.96
CA PRO A 259 -22.08 -1.12 9.05
C PRO A 259 -20.69 -1.15 9.68
N LEU A 260 -19.67 -0.83 8.89
CA LEU A 260 -18.35 -0.49 9.40
C LEU A 260 -18.46 0.96 9.91
N ARG A 261 -18.62 1.14 11.19
CA ARG A 261 -18.43 2.40 11.90
C ARG A 261 -17.21 2.25 12.78
#